data_47ad3035fad9cf284e3557415132e15d
#
_entry.id   47ad3035fad9cf284e3557415132e15d
#
_cell.length_a   1.000
_cell.length_b   1.000
_cell.length_c   1.000
_cell.angle_alpha   90.00
_cell.angle_beta   90.00
_cell.angle_gamma   90.00
#
_symmetry.space_group_name_H-M   'P 1'
#
loop_
_entity.id
_entity.type
_entity.pdbx_description
1 polymer ?
#
loop_
_entity_poly.entity_id
_entity_poly.type
_entity_poly.pdbx_seq_one_letter_code
_entity_poly.pdbx_strand_id
1 'polypeptide(L)'
;MKMKRYSLIIATLFCAMAVVAQNMKSVFIAMPDSVLPLLTKVNKEDCIDFLASNMKAEVTNRFGNKVEMKALTDDYVQIQTSAVSTLEMKLLPVNDTTKVICMVRTVCASACDSDIHFYASDWSKELELEPFLQLPSSEAFYLPTDTITDESVLIKKKADMHTMKIMLSKDDDSLAFVYTTPDYLNKEDREKLLFYLRKEPVIYQWKDGKFR
;
A
#
# COMPACT_ATOMS: atom_id res chain seq x y z
N MET A 1 6.18 -73.48 -22.63
CA MET A 1 6.86 -72.20 -22.80
C MET A 1 6.01 -71.09 -22.13
N LYS A 2 6.39 -70.64 -20.94
CA LYS A 2 5.56 -69.72 -20.15
C LYS A 2 6.07 -68.30 -20.43
N MET A 3 5.26 -67.45 -21.13
CA MET A 3 5.54 -66.03 -21.28
C MET A 3 5.17 -65.29 -19.98
N LYS A 4 6.17 -64.71 -19.34
CA LYS A 4 6.01 -63.81 -18.19
C LYS A 4 5.51 -62.47 -18.71
N ARG A 5 4.26 -62.09 -18.33
CA ARG A 5 3.75 -60.73 -18.50
C ARG A 5 4.42 -59.80 -17.49
N TYR A 6 5.26 -58.88 -17.93
CA TYR A 6 5.76 -57.79 -17.11
C TYR A 6 4.70 -56.69 -17.12
N SER A 7 3.95 -56.56 -16.03
CA SER A 7 3.12 -55.40 -15.78
C SER A 7 4.05 -54.19 -15.50
N LEU A 8 4.09 -53.29 -16.43
CA LEU A 8 4.77 -51.99 -16.28
C LEU A 8 3.86 -51.10 -15.40
N ILE A 9 4.14 -51.02 -14.10
CA ILE A 9 3.52 -50.04 -13.21
C ILE A 9 4.26 -48.73 -13.45
N ILE A 10 3.68 -47.86 -14.30
CA ILE A 10 4.11 -46.48 -14.41
C ILE A 10 3.59 -45.77 -13.16
N ALA A 11 4.46 -45.65 -12.18
CA ALA A 11 4.22 -44.75 -11.05
C ALA A 11 4.33 -43.32 -11.58
N THR A 12 3.23 -42.73 -11.93
CA THR A 12 3.12 -41.29 -12.15
C THR A 12 3.36 -40.60 -10.80
N LEU A 13 4.62 -40.18 -10.64
CA LEU A 13 5.02 -39.31 -9.53
C LEU A 13 4.32 -37.95 -9.75
N PHE A 14 3.14 -37.81 -9.18
CA PHE A 14 2.45 -36.53 -9.09
C PHE A 14 3.28 -35.66 -8.13
N CYS A 15 4.23 -34.91 -8.69
CA CYS A 15 4.89 -33.85 -7.96
C CYS A 15 3.83 -32.80 -7.67
N ALA A 16 3.13 -32.93 -6.55
CA ALA A 16 2.32 -31.87 -5.99
C ALA A 16 3.30 -30.74 -5.67
N MET A 17 3.48 -29.82 -6.59
CA MET A 17 4.07 -28.52 -6.26
C MET A 17 3.13 -27.91 -5.24
N ALA A 18 3.51 -27.97 -3.97
CA ALA A 18 2.87 -27.18 -2.94
C ALA A 18 3.01 -25.73 -3.40
N VAL A 19 1.95 -25.15 -3.93
CA VAL A 19 1.85 -23.72 -4.15
C VAL A 19 1.88 -23.13 -2.74
N VAL A 20 3.06 -22.76 -2.26
CA VAL A 20 3.20 -22.01 -1.02
C VAL A 20 2.47 -20.72 -1.27
N ALA A 21 1.30 -20.58 -0.67
CA ALA A 21 0.52 -19.36 -0.76
C ALA A 21 1.42 -18.20 -0.32
N GLN A 22 1.74 -17.33 -1.26
CA GLN A 22 2.61 -16.18 -1.02
C GLN A 22 1.95 -15.29 0.03
N ASN A 23 2.62 -15.06 1.16
CA ASN A 23 2.16 -14.20 2.24
C ASN A 23 3.04 -12.94 2.34
N MET A 24 2.54 -11.91 3.00
CA MET A 24 3.23 -10.63 3.13
C MET A 24 4.60 -10.77 3.83
N LYS A 25 4.75 -11.68 4.78
CA LYS A 25 6.06 -11.94 5.44
C LYS A 25 7.14 -12.29 4.42
N SER A 26 6.87 -13.25 3.54
CA SER A 26 7.83 -13.68 2.51
C SER A 26 8.09 -12.61 1.47
N VAL A 27 7.05 -11.88 1.06
CA VAL A 27 7.13 -10.76 0.11
C VAL A 27 7.97 -9.62 0.68
N PHE A 28 7.76 -9.26 1.95
CA PHE A 28 8.50 -8.20 2.60
C PHE A 28 9.99 -8.53 2.76
N ILE A 29 10.33 -9.76 3.15
CA ILE A 29 11.74 -10.22 3.23
C ILE A 29 12.41 -10.18 1.85
N ALA A 30 11.68 -10.60 0.80
CA ALA A 30 12.18 -10.67 -0.57
C ALA A 30 12.25 -9.30 -1.27
N MET A 31 11.69 -8.24 -0.68
CA MET A 31 11.68 -6.90 -1.28
C MET A 31 13.10 -6.42 -1.61
N PRO A 32 13.36 -6.01 -2.87
CA PRO A 32 14.69 -5.58 -3.30
C PRO A 32 15.17 -4.31 -2.57
N ASP A 33 16.48 -4.20 -2.39
CA ASP A 33 17.11 -2.99 -1.83
C ASP A 33 16.86 -1.74 -2.71
N SER A 34 16.62 -1.91 -4.01
CA SER A 34 16.24 -0.81 -4.91
C SER A 34 14.89 -0.18 -4.56
N VAL A 35 13.97 -0.95 -3.99
CA VAL A 35 12.64 -0.50 -3.56
C VAL A 35 12.69 0.13 -2.17
N LEU A 36 13.41 -0.50 -1.23
CA LEU A 36 13.58 0.03 0.13
C LEU A 36 15.05 -0.08 0.57
N PRO A 37 15.92 0.86 0.15
CA PRO A 37 17.36 0.82 0.45
C PRO A 37 17.69 1.02 1.94
N LEU A 38 16.73 1.49 2.73
CA LEU A 38 16.90 1.77 4.15
C LEU A 38 17.11 0.51 4.99
N LEU A 39 16.47 -0.61 4.65
CA LEU A 39 16.47 -1.85 5.43
C LEU A 39 17.27 -2.94 4.74
N THR A 40 18.17 -3.55 5.49
CA THR A 40 18.80 -4.81 5.08
C THR A 40 17.82 -5.98 5.22
N LYS A 41 18.13 -7.13 4.61
CA LYS A 41 17.35 -8.34 4.82
C LYS A 41 17.26 -8.71 6.31
N VAL A 42 18.38 -8.61 7.04
CA VAL A 42 18.42 -8.86 8.51
C VAL A 42 17.48 -7.92 9.25
N ASN A 43 17.51 -6.61 8.94
CA ASN A 43 16.57 -5.67 9.57
C ASN A 43 15.09 -6.05 9.35
N LYS A 44 14.76 -6.56 8.15
CA LYS A 44 13.39 -6.99 7.84
C LYS A 44 12.99 -8.23 8.64
N GLU A 45 13.90 -9.20 8.75
CA GLU A 45 13.73 -10.42 9.55
C GLU A 45 13.59 -10.06 11.04
N ASP A 46 14.45 -9.22 11.59
CA ASP A 46 14.41 -8.76 12.99
C ASP A 46 13.08 -8.05 13.32
N CYS A 47 12.59 -7.15 12.45
CA CYS A 47 11.30 -6.51 12.63
C CYS A 47 10.15 -7.53 12.76
N ILE A 48 10.16 -8.56 11.92
CA ILE A 48 9.15 -9.61 11.92
C ILE A 48 9.22 -10.42 13.21
N ASP A 49 10.43 -10.81 13.64
CA ASP A 49 10.64 -11.64 14.82
C ASP A 49 10.29 -10.88 16.12
N PHE A 50 10.63 -9.59 16.19
CA PHE A 50 10.24 -8.73 17.31
C PHE A 50 8.71 -8.59 17.39
N LEU A 51 8.05 -8.34 16.27
CA LEU A 51 6.60 -8.22 16.25
C LEU A 51 5.92 -9.54 16.66
N ALA A 52 6.40 -10.67 16.16
CA ALA A 52 5.89 -12.00 16.50
C ALA A 52 6.09 -12.33 18.00
N SER A 53 7.13 -11.76 18.62
CA SER A 53 7.44 -11.91 20.04
C SER A 53 6.71 -10.88 20.93
N ASN A 54 5.77 -10.11 20.37
CA ASN A 54 5.10 -9.00 21.05
C ASN A 54 6.07 -7.94 21.62
N MET A 55 7.21 -7.79 21.00
CA MET A 55 8.19 -6.76 21.30
C MET A 55 7.99 -5.55 20.39
N LYS A 56 8.55 -4.39 20.78
CA LYS A 56 8.63 -3.24 19.87
C LYS A 56 9.50 -3.61 18.68
N ALA A 57 8.91 -3.66 17.50
CA ALA A 57 9.59 -4.08 16.26
C ALA A 57 10.40 -2.92 15.66
N GLU A 58 11.36 -2.42 16.42
CA GLU A 58 12.22 -1.29 16.06
C GLU A 58 13.64 -1.78 15.75
N VAL A 59 14.16 -1.35 14.62
CA VAL A 59 15.54 -1.62 14.18
C VAL A 59 16.25 -0.33 13.80
N THR A 60 17.58 -0.37 13.75
CA THR A 60 18.38 0.73 13.22
C THR A 60 18.72 0.44 11.77
N ASN A 61 18.35 1.35 10.88
CA ASN A 61 18.58 1.21 9.46
C ASN A 61 20.05 1.50 9.06
N ARG A 62 20.38 1.35 7.76
CA ARG A 62 21.74 1.58 7.22
C ARG A 62 22.30 2.99 7.47
N PHE A 63 21.44 3.97 7.73
CA PHE A 63 21.81 5.37 7.96
C PHE A 63 21.78 5.76 9.46
N GLY A 64 21.61 4.79 10.35
CA GLY A 64 21.58 5.03 11.80
C GLY A 64 20.22 5.52 12.33
N ASN A 65 19.19 5.60 11.50
CA ASN A 65 17.86 6.04 11.91
C ASN A 65 17.00 4.87 12.37
N LYS A 66 16.04 5.15 13.27
CA LYS A 66 15.08 4.17 13.74
C LYS A 66 13.98 3.94 12.72
N VAL A 67 13.64 2.68 12.50
CA VAL A 67 12.54 2.20 11.69
C VAL A 67 11.74 1.22 12.53
N GLU A 68 10.42 1.29 12.49
CA GLU A 68 9.55 0.45 13.30
C GLU A 68 8.45 -0.20 12.44
N MET A 69 8.32 -1.51 12.50
CA MET A 69 7.18 -2.22 11.94
C MET A 69 6.00 -2.08 12.89
N LYS A 70 4.90 -1.50 12.40
CA LYS A 70 3.69 -1.23 13.19
C LYS A 70 2.66 -2.34 13.10
N ALA A 71 2.58 -3.01 11.96
CA ALA A 71 1.66 -4.12 11.72
C ALA A 71 2.19 -5.08 10.66
N LEU A 72 1.85 -6.36 10.81
CA LEU A 72 2.05 -7.39 9.81
C LEU A 72 0.91 -8.39 9.91
N THR A 73 0.24 -8.67 8.77
CA THR A 73 -0.73 -9.75 8.60
C THR A 73 -0.30 -10.64 7.44
N ASP A 74 -1.13 -11.60 7.05
CA ASP A 74 -0.83 -12.48 5.91
C ASP A 74 -0.75 -11.72 4.57
N ASP A 75 -1.43 -10.57 4.48
CA ASP A 75 -1.56 -9.77 3.26
C ASP A 75 -1.20 -8.29 3.41
N TYR A 76 -0.86 -7.81 4.61
CA TYR A 76 -0.59 -6.41 4.89
C TYR A 76 0.66 -6.21 5.74
N VAL A 77 1.39 -5.13 5.50
CA VAL A 77 2.47 -4.63 6.37
C VAL A 77 2.47 -3.12 6.42
N GLN A 78 2.75 -2.58 7.61
CA GLN A 78 2.96 -1.15 7.83
C GLN A 78 4.27 -0.91 8.56
N ILE A 79 5.08 0.01 8.02
CA ILE A 79 6.39 0.36 8.56
C ILE A 79 6.50 1.88 8.68
N GLN A 80 6.88 2.34 9.83
CA GLN A 80 7.30 3.72 10.04
C GLN A 80 8.79 3.83 9.69
N THR A 81 9.09 4.42 8.54
CA THR A 81 10.46 4.53 8.01
C THR A 81 11.23 5.71 8.56
N SER A 82 10.52 6.72 9.09
CA SER A 82 11.06 7.86 9.83
C SER A 82 9.99 8.51 10.72
N ALA A 83 10.32 9.58 11.44
CA ALA A 83 9.34 10.34 12.23
C ALA A 83 8.18 10.90 11.37
N VAL A 84 8.41 11.09 10.07
CA VAL A 84 7.47 11.76 9.15
C VAL A 84 7.08 10.89 7.95
N SER A 85 7.59 9.66 7.84
CA SER A 85 7.33 8.81 6.67
C SER A 85 6.91 7.40 7.06
N THR A 86 5.93 6.87 6.31
CA THR A 86 5.43 5.51 6.43
C THR A 86 5.44 4.79 5.08
N LEU A 87 5.57 3.48 5.13
CA LEU A 87 5.38 2.56 4.03
C LEU A 87 4.28 1.57 4.41
N GLU A 88 3.31 1.40 3.55
CA GLU A 88 2.27 0.38 3.66
C GLU A 88 2.30 -0.51 2.42
N MET A 89 2.08 -1.81 2.59
CA MET A 89 1.91 -2.73 1.47
C MET A 89 0.75 -3.68 1.71
N LYS A 90 0.03 -3.99 0.65
CA LYS A 90 -1.06 -4.97 0.62
C LYS A 90 -0.86 -5.92 -0.55
N LEU A 91 -1.09 -7.23 -0.31
CA LEU A 91 -1.17 -8.26 -1.35
C LEU A 91 -2.62 -8.37 -1.80
N LEU A 92 -2.87 -7.98 -3.05
CA LEU A 92 -4.21 -7.94 -3.62
C LEU A 92 -4.39 -9.04 -4.68
N PRO A 93 -5.47 -9.82 -4.64
CA PRO A 93 -5.73 -10.87 -5.61
C PRO A 93 -6.21 -10.26 -6.95
N VAL A 94 -5.54 -10.57 -8.05
CA VAL A 94 -6.00 -10.24 -9.41
C VAL A 94 -6.91 -11.33 -9.95
N ASN A 95 -6.59 -12.58 -9.61
CA ASN A 95 -7.37 -13.78 -9.89
C ASN A 95 -7.00 -14.87 -8.86
N ASP A 96 -7.55 -16.08 -9.03
CA ASP A 96 -7.36 -17.21 -8.11
C ASP A 96 -5.88 -17.61 -7.87
N THR A 97 -4.99 -17.30 -8.81
CA THR A 97 -3.59 -17.72 -8.77
C THR A 97 -2.59 -16.57 -8.72
N THR A 98 -3.02 -15.36 -9.04
CA THR A 98 -2.12 -14.21 -9.21
C THR A 98 -2.46 -13.11 -8.23
N LYS A 99 -1.43 -12.63 -7.52
CA LYS A 99 -1.53 -11.44 -6.66
C LYS A 99 -0.59 -10.34 -7.16
N VAL A 100 -0.90 -9.11 -6.81
CA VAL A 100 -0.03 -7.95 -6.97
C VAL A 100 0.26 -7.33 -5.62
N ILE A 101 1.39 -6.64 -5.51
CA ILE A 101 1.72 -5.82 -4.36
C ILE A 101 1.24 -4.40 -4.67
N CYS A 102 0.35 -3.87 -3.84
CA CYS A 102 0.06 -2.45 -3.78
C CYS A 102 0.91 -1.85 -2.68
N MET A 103 1.73 -0.84 -2.99
CA MET A 103 2.63 -0.18 -2.05
C MET A 103 2.32 1.31 -2.01
N VAL A 104 2.13 1.84 -0.82
CA VAL A 104 1.90 3.26 -0.56
C VAL A 104 3.03 3.79 0.30
N ARG A 105 3.64 4.89 -0.13
CA ARG A 105 4.60 5.66 0.68
C ARG A 105 3.97 7.00 1.02
N THR A 106 3.99 7.36 2.28
CA THR A 106 3.47 8.63 2.76
C THR A 106 4.57 9.43 3.44
N VAL A 107 4.67 10.70 3.12
CA VAL A 107 5.52 11.66 3.81
C VAL A 107 4.65 12.79 4.33
N CYS A 108 4.83 13.14 5.59
CA CYS A 108 4.09 14.21 6.25
C CYS A 108 5.06 15.33 6.67
N ALA A 109 4.73 16.56 6.26
CA ALA A 109 5.31 17.79 6.80
C ALA A 109 4.15 18.61 7.41
N SER A 110 3.84 19.80 6.87
CA SER A 110 2.60 20.49 7.22
C SER A 110 1.37 19.74 6.73
N ALA A 111 1.42 19.24 5.48
CA ALA A 111 0.45 18.30 4.91
C ALA A 111 1.12 16.95 4.65
N CYS A 112 0.33 15.89 4.61
CA CYS A 112 0.81 14.58 4.17
C CYS A 112 0.60 14.44 2.67
N ASP A 113 1.55 13.79 1.99
CA ASP A 113 1.38 13.39 0.60
C ASP A 113 1.81 11.93 0.42
N SER A 114 1.20 11.24 -0.54
CA SER A 114 1.45 9.82 -0.76
C SER A 114 1.67 9.51 -2.22
N ASP A 115 2.62 8.64 -2.50
CA ASP A 115 2.75 7.93 -3.76
C ASP A 115 2.25 6.49 -3.64
N ILE A 116 1.77 5.93 -4.75
CA ILE A 116 1.25 4.56 -4.82
C ILE A 116 1.83 3.85 -6.03
N HIS A 117 2.32 2.63 -5.82
CA HIS A 117 2.94 1.79 -6.82
C HIS A 117 2.38 0.38 -6.77
N PHE A 118 2.37 -0.29 -7.92
CA PHE A 118 2.04 -1.70 -8.01
C PHE A 118 3.26 -2.49 -8.50
N TYR A 119 3.45 -3.67 -7.93
CA TYR A 119 4.52 -4.58 -8.32
C TYR A 119 3.97 -5.99 -8.53
N ALA A 120 4.62 -6.75 -9.41
CA ALA A 120 4.43 -8.19 -9.42
C ALA A 120 4.78 -8.77 -8.03
N SER A 121 4.01 -9.77 -7.57
CA SER A 121 4.15 -10.29 -6.20
C SER A 121 5.51 -10.95 -5.92
N ASP A 122 6.29 -11.26 -6.96
CA ASP A 122 7.67 -11.77 -6.89
C ASP A 122 8.73 -10.65 -7.05
N TRP A 123 8.33 -9.38 -7.10
CA TRP A 123 9.17 -8.21 -7.33
C TRP A 123 9.88 -8.15 -8.69
N SER A 124 9.50 -9.01 -9.64
CA SER A 124 10.16 -9.09 -10.96
C SER A 124 10.05 -7.81 -11.78
N LYS A 125 8.99 -7.03 -11.55
CA LYS A 125 8.75 -5.74 -12.24
C LYS A 125 7.78 -4.86 -11.46
N GLU A 126 7.92 -3.56 -11.67
CA GLU A 126 6.89 -2.56 -11.38
C GLU A 126 5.82 -2.61 -12.48
N LEU A 127 4.57 -2.41 -12.10
CA LEU A 127 3.40 -2.47 -12.97
C LEU A 127 2.83 -1.06 -13.17
N GLU A 128 2.25 -0.80 -14.32
CA GLU A 128 1.54 0.45 -14.58
C GLU A 128 0.35 0.63 -13.63
N LEU A 129 0.10 1.87 -13.23
CA LEU A 129 -0.96 2.21 -12.27
C LEU A 129 -2.37 2.00 -12.86
N GLU A 130 -2.60 2.46 -14.09
CA GLU A 130 -3.94 2.58 -14.69
C GLU A 130 -4.78 1.30 -14.73
N PRO A 131 -4.24 0.09 -14.96
CA PRO A 131 -5.06 -1.11 -14.92
C PRO A 131 -5.68 -1.37 -13.54
N PHE A 132 -5.03 -0.89 -12.47
CA PHE A 132 -5.38 -1.21 -11.08
C PHE A 132 -6.09 -0.07 -10.35
N LEU A 133 -5.77 1.17 -10.70
CA LEU A 133 -6.26 2.34 -9.98
C LEU A 133 -6.31 3.57 -10.88
N GLN A 134 -7.44 4.27 -10.84
CA GLN A 134 -7.55 5.66 -11.27
C GLN A 134 -7.64 6.54 -10.02
N LEU A 135 -6.66 7.41 -9.81
CA LEU A 135 -6.65 8.33 -8.66
C LEU A 135 -7.87 9.25 -8.71
N PRO A 136 -8.49 9.54 -7.54
CA PRO A 136 -9.56 10.53 -7.50
C PRO A 136 -9.00 11.92 -7.87
N SER A 137 -9.76 12.67 -8.64
CA SER A 137 -9.44 14.07 -8.88
C SER A 137 -9.68 14.91 -7.61
N SER A 138 -9.08 16.09 -7.53
CA SER A 138 -9.31 17.01 -6.41
C SER A 138 -10.79 17.32 -6.20
N GLU A 139 -11.58 17.38 -7.27
CA GLU A 139 -13.02 17.65 -7.20
C GLU A 139 -13.80 16.57 -6.43
N ALA A 140 -13.28 15.33 -6.36
CA ALA A 140 -13.92 14.25 -5.59
C ALA A 140 -14.01 14.54 -4.08
N PHE A 141 -13.17 15.47 -3.59
CA PHE A 141 -13.12 15.85 -2.17
C PHE A 141 -13.99 17.07 -1.84
N TYR A 142 -14.52 17.76 -2.85
CA TYR A 142 -15.41 18.89 -2.63
C TYR A 142 -16.87 18.45 -2.46
N LEU A 143 -17.59 19.19 -1.64
CA LEU A 143 -19.04 19.03 -1.53
C LEU A 143 -19.69 19.50 -2.84
N PRO A 144 -20.73 18.80 -3.32
CA PRO A 144 -21.55 19.32 -4.40
C PRO A 144 -22.13 20.69 -4.00
N THR A 145 -21.95 21.69 -4.82
CA THR A 145 -22.53 23.01 -4.60
C THR A 145 -23.13 23.54 -5.88
N ASP A 146 -24.36 24.01 -5.81
CA ASP A 146 -25.05 24.68 -6.93
C ASP A 146 -24.67 26.16 -7.01
N THR A 147 -24.00 26.71 -5.99
CA THR A 147 -23.64 28.12 -5.90
C THR A 147 -22.12 28.26 -5.95
N ILE A 148 -21.62 28.80 -7.04
CA ILE A 148 -20.23 29.24 -7.17
C ILE A 148 -20.16 30.69 -6.72
N THR A 149 -19.44 30.96 -5.64
CA THR A 149 -19.17 32.31 -5.15
C THR A 149 -17.76 32.75 -5.47
N ASP A 150 -17.50 34.05 -5.53
CA ASP A 150 -16.13 34.57 -5.73
C ASP A 150 -15.19 34.06 -4.62
N GLU A 151 -15.69 33.92 -3.39
CA GLU A 151 -14.92 33.37 -2.28
C GLU A 151 -14.54 31.90 -2.51
N SER A 152 -15.48 31.06 -2.99
CA SER A 152 -15.22 29.66 -3.28
C SER A 152 -14.17 29.49 -4.39
N VAL A 153 -14.21 30.35 -5.41
CA VAL A 153 -13.22 30.38 -6.49
C VAL A 153 -11.85 30.80 -5.97
N LEU A 154 -11.81 31.82 -5.13
CA LEU A 154 -10.56 32.34 -4.57
C LEU A 154 -9.88 31.33 -3.65
N ILE A 155 -10.63 30.69 -2.76
CA ILE A 155 -10.05 29.72 -1.83
C ILE A 155 -9.55 28.45 -2.55
N LYS A 156 -10.28 27.98 -3.59
CA LYS A 156 -9.80 26.91 -4.45
C LYS A 156 -8.49 27.26 -5.18
N LYS A 157 -8.33 28.50 -5.63
CA LYS A 157 -7.08 28.97 -6.26
C LYS A 157 -5.90 29.02 -5.28
N LYS A 158 -6.14 29.29 -4.00
CA LYS A 158 -5.09 29.26 -2.97
C LYS A 158 -4.67 27.83 -2.61
N ALA A 159 -5.56 26.87 -2.80
CA ALA A 159 -5.31 25.42 -2.65
C ALA A 159 -4.71 24.83 -3.93
N ASP A 160 -3.63 25.42 -4.44
CA ASP A 160 -3.02 25.11 -5.74
C ASP A 160 -2.13 23.85 -5.72
N MET A 161 -1.66 23.44 -4.54
CA MET A 161 -0.89 22.22 -4.34
C MET A 161 -1.82 21.10 -3.82
N HIS A 162 -2.15 20.16 -4.71
CA HIS A 162 -3.05 19.06 -4.38
C HIS A 162 -2.28 17.93 -3.69
N THR A 163 -2.28 17.93 -2.35
CA THR A 163 -1.71 16.85 -1.54
C THR A 163 -2.79 15.89 -1.06
N MET A 164 -2.44 14.61 -1.00
CA MET A 164 -3.37 13.56 -0.66
C MET A 164 -2.68 12.43 0.10
N LYS A 165 -3.21 12.12 1.29
CA LYS A 165 -2.79 10.94 2.03
C LYS A 165 -3.58 9.73 1.56
N ILE A 166 -2.88 8.68 1.16
CA ILE A 166 -3.43 7.38 0.76
C ILE A 166 -3.17 6.39 1.89
N MET A 167 -4.16 5.56 2.22
CA MET A 167 -4.05 4.55 3.28
C MET A 167 -4.65 3.23 2.82
N LEU A 168 -3.87 2.16 2.95
CA LEU A 168 -4.35 0.78 2.75
C LEU A 168 -5.00 0.28 4.03
N SER A 169 -6.13 -0.41 3.90
CA SER A 169 -6.76 -1.06 5.06
C SER A 169 -5.98 -2.33 5.44
N LYS A 170 -5.76 -2.50 6.74
CA LYS A 170 -5.24 -3.74 7.30
C LYS A 170 -6.31 -4.84 7.33
N ASP A 171 -7.57 -4.46 7.49
CA ASP A 171 -8.67 -5.36 7.83
C ASP A 171 -9.48 -5.83 6.61
N ASP A 172 -9.40 -5.09 5.50
CA ASP A 172 -10.06 -5.40 4.23
C ASP A 172 -9.23 -4.93 3.03
N ASP A 173 -9.75 -5.12 1.82
CA ASP A 173 -9.09 -4.70 0.57
C ASP A 173 -9.55 -3.30 0.14
N SER A 174 -9.67 -2.37 1.09
CA SER A 174 -10.02 -0.97 0.79
C SER A 174 -8.79 -0.06 0.73
N LEU A 175 -8.93 1.02 -0.03
CA LEU A 175 -7.99 2.11 -0.18
C LEU A 175 -8.70 3.42 0.12
N ALA A 176 -8.24 4.15 1.11
CA ALA A 176 -8.81 5.42 1.52
C ALA A 176 -7.92 6.60 1.08
N PHE A 177 -8.56 7.66 0.60
CA PHE A 177 -7.93 8.90 0.17
C PHE A 177 -8.42 10.05 1.04
N VAL A 178 -7.49 10.75 1.68
CA VAL A 178 -7.75 11.93 2.51
C VAL A 178 -7.08 13.14 1.86
N TYR A 179 -7.87 14.17 1.57
CA TYR A 179 -7.35 15.41 1.01
C TYR A 179 -6.67 16.23 2.09
N THR A 180 -5.36 16.40 2.01
CA THR A 180 -4.51 17.03 3.03
C THR A 180 -4.08 18.44 2.66
N THR A 181 -4.46 18.92 1.48
CA THR A 181 -4.20 20.29 0.99
C THR A 181 -4.52 21.38 2.02
N PRO A 182 -5.63 21.30 2.82
CA PRO A 182 -5.89 22.32 3.85
C PRO A 182 -4.79 22.47 4.88
N ASP A 183 -4.00 21.41 5.12
CA ASP A 183 -3.04 21.37 6.22
C ASP A 183 -1.78 22.22 5.97
N TYR A 184 -1.50 22.61 4.71
CA TYR A 184 -0.41 23.55 4.42
C TYR A 184 -0.86 25.02 4.37
N LEU A 185 -2.17 25.28 4.35
CA LEU A 185 -2.70 26.63 4.32
C LEU A 185 -2.58 27.30 5.70
N ASN A 186 -2.59 28.64 5.72
CA ASN A 186 -2.75 29.38 6.97
C ASN A 186 -4.13 29.10 7.59
N LYS A 187 -4.28 29.42 8.88
CA LYS A 187 -5.49 29.07 9.64
C LYS A 187 -6.79 29.57 9.01
N GLU A 188 -6.79 30.82 8.55
CA GLU A 188 -8.01 31.46 7.98
C GLU A 188 -8.42 30.79 6.66
N ASP A 189 -7.48 30.59 5.74
CA ASP A 189 -7.72 29.94 4.46
C ASP A 189 -8.09 28.46 4.63
N ARG A 190 -7.46 27.78 5.61
CA ARG A 190 -7.82 26.40 5.97
C ARG A 190 -9.27 26.27 6.42
N GLU A 191 -9.71 27.12 7.36
CA GLU A 191 -11.09 27.11 7.85
C GLU A 191 -12.11 27.38 6.74
N LYS A 192 -11.81 28.31 5.83
CA LYS A 192 -12.63 28.60 4.65
C LYS A 192 -12.68 27.40 3.70
N LEU A 193 -11.54 26.78 3.40
CA LEU A 193 -11.50 25.64 2.49
C LEU A 193 -12.26 24.43 3.05
N LEU A 194 -12.08 24.13 4.35
CA LEU A 194 -12.76 23.00 5.01
C LEU A 194 -14.30 23.10 4.93
N PHE A 195 -14.86 24.29 4.80
CA PHE A 195 -16.31 24.48 4.62
C PHE A 195 -16.81 23.86 3.30
N TYR A 196 -15.98 23.82 2.28
CA TYR A 196 -16.32 23.29 0.96
C TYR A 196 -15.93 21.83 0.77
N LEU A 197 -15.23 21.24 1.74
CA LEU A 197 -14.73 19.86 1.62
C LEU A 197 -15.62 18.85 2.33
N ARG A 198 -15.67 17.64 1.77
CA ARG A 198 -16.26 16.50 2.48
C ARG A 198 -15.40 16.13 3.69
N LYS A 199 -16.05 15.69 4.76
CA LYS A 199 -15.37 15.27 5.99
C LYS A 199 -14.85 13.85 5.90
N GLU A 200 -15.58 13.02 5.14
CA GLU A 200 -15.25 11.60 5.00
C GLU A 200 -14.23 11.37 3.89
N PRO A 201 -13.29 10.43 4.06
CA PRO A 201 -12.37 10.05 2.99
C PRO A 201 -13.12 9.50 1.77
N VAL A 202 -12.49 9.57 0.61
CA VAL A 202 -12.92 8.81 -0.56
C VAL A 202 -12.39 7.40 -0.40
N ILE A 203 -13.26 6.38 -0.48
CA ILE A 203 -12.89 4.98 -0.27
C ILE A 203 -13.15 4.21 -1.55
N TYR A 204 -12.15 3.48 -2.00
CA TYR A 204 -12.23 2.52 -3.09
C TYR A 204 -12.10 1.10 -2.53
N GLN A 205 -12.81 0.17 -3.14
CA GLN A 205 -12.74 -1.25 -2.83
C GLN A 205 -12.02 -2.00 -3.96
N TRP A 206 -11.18 -2.95 -3.61
CA TRP A 206 -10.59 -3.85 -4.59
C TRP A 206 -11.61 -4.86 -5.09
N LYS A 207 -11.95 -4.80 -6.37
CA LYS A 207 -12.90 -5.72 -7.03
C LYS A 207 -12.45 -6.00 -8.44
N ASP A 208 -12.50 -7.28 -8.84
CA ASP A 208 -12.15 -7.73 -10.20
C ASP A 208 -10.77 -7.23 -10.66
N GLY A 209 -9.78 -7.29 -9.74
CA GLY A 209 -8.39 -6.94 -10.03
C GLY A 209 -8.10 -5.43 -10.11
N LYS A 210 -8.98 -4.56 -9.57
CA LYS A 210 -8.76 -3.11 -9.51
C LYS A 210 -9.50 -2.43 -8.36
N PHE A 211 -9.02 -1.26 -7.95
CA PHE A 211 -9.72 -0.34 -7.04
C PHE A 211 -10.79 0.47 -7.78
N ARG A 212 -11.98 0.54 -7.19
CA ARG A 212 -13.12 1.33 -7.67
C ARG A 212 -14.11 1.65 -6.54
#